data_016ae9dbecd9fadf5e14c79406b55dd3
#
_entry.id   016ae9dbecd9fadf5e14c79406b55dd3
#
_cell.length_a   1.000
_cell.length_b   1.000
_cell.length_c   1.000
_cell.angle_alpha   90.00
_cell.angle_beta   90.00
_cell.angle_gamma   90.00
#
_symmetry.space_group_name_H-M   'P 1'
#
loop_
_entity.id
_entity.type
_entity.pdbx_description
1 polymer ?
#
loop_
_entity_poly.entity_id
_entity_poly.type
_entity_poly.pdbx_seq_one_letter_code
_entity_poly.pdbx_strand_id
1 'polypeptide(L)'
;MDLTRLSAISSPADLKKLAVSELPELAAEIRWAICEQVKKSGGHLAPNLGVVELTIAMHYVFDFGHDRLLFDVGHQCYPHKLLTGRAHLLDKLRQRGGMAGFPEPSESNYDLFSVGHAGTAISTAVGMARGDLLNGDAFTKDTPDGRRTVAIIGDASIVNGLAMEGLNNAGTLDRQFLVILNDNGMSIAKPQGALAGYFDRLRVSGTYRSMKRAAKDVFAKLP
;
A
#
# COMPACT_ATOMS: atom_id res chain seq x y z
N MET A 1 16.01 -8.84 -18.48
CA MET A 1 14.57 -8.66 -18.73
C MET A 1 14.40 -7.27 -19.34
N ASP A 2 13.60 -7.14 -20.35
CA ASP A 2 13.23 -5.83 -20.89
C ASP A 2 12.23 -5.16 -19.94
N LEU A 3 12.39 -3.87 -19.67
CA LEU A 3 11.54 -3.08 -18.75
C LEU A 3 10.65 -2.10 -19.53
N THR A 4 10.17 -2.50 -20.69
CA THR A 4 9.48 -1.64 -21.65
C THR A 4 8.26 -0.96 -21.03
N ARG A 5 7.43 -1.70 -20.27
CA ARG A 5 6.25 -1.13 -19.64
C ARG A 5 6.59 -0.20 -18.48
N LEU A 6 7.49 -0.66 -17.59
CA LEU A 6 7.90 0.16 -16.43
C LEU A 6 8.56 1.46 -16.89
N SER A 7 9.38 1.42 -17.95
CA SER A 7 10.04 2.60 -18.51
C SER A 7 9.06 3.61 -19.12
N ALA A 8 7.88 3.15 -19.54
CA ALA A 8 6.82 4.01 -20.07
C ALA A 8 5.96 4.67 -18.97
N ILE A 9 6.12 4.25 -17.69
CA ILE A 9 5.35 4.81 -16.57
C ILE A 9 6.11 6.02 -15.99
N SER A 10 5.62 7.20 -16.28
CA SER A 10 6.10 8.46 -15.68
C SER A 10 5.16 8.95 -14.57
N SER A 11 3.95 8.42 -14.52
CA SER A 11 2.91 8.78 -13.54
C SER A 11 1.84 7.69 -13.46
N PRO A 12 0.99 7.68 -12.40
CA PRO A 12 -0.14 6.77 -12.34
C PRO A 12 -1.14 6.92 -13.50
N ALA A 13 -1.17 8.07 -14.16
CA ALA A 13 -2.00 8.26 -15.36
C ALA A 13 -1.54 7.37 -16.53
N ASP A 14 -0.25 7.07 -16.63
CA ASP A 14 0.26 6.16 -17.67
C ASP A 14 -0.09 4.71 -17.35
N LEU A 15 -0.03 4.31 -16.07
CA LEU A 15 -0.49 3.00 -15.63
C LEU A 15 -1.96 2.76 -16.02
N LYS A 16 -2.83 3.76 -15.85
CA LYS A 16 -4.27 3.66 -16.17
C LYS A 16 -4.57 3.52 -17.66
N LYS A 17 -3.60 3.76 -18.54
CA LYS A 17 -3.73 3.52 -19.99
C LYS A 17 -3.51 2.06 -20.38
N LEU A 18 -2.86 1.26 -19.52
CA LEU A 18 -2.63 -0.16 -19.78
C LEU A 18 -3.93 -0.96 -19.67
N ALA A 19 -4.10 -1.95 -20.54
CA ALA A 19 -5.16 -2.91 -20.38
C ALA A 19 -4.89 -3.80 -19.14
N VAL A 20 -5.97 -4.27 -18.49
CA VAL A 20 -5.84 -5.14 -17.30
C VAL A 20 -4.99 -6.39 -17.59
N SER A 21 -5.07 -6.92 -18.82
CA SER A 21 -4.26 -8.05 -19.27
C SER A 21 -2.75 -7.80 -19.32
N GLU A 22 -2.30 -6.54 -19.34
CA GLU A 22 -0.89 -6.15 -19.36
C GLU A 22 -0.30 -5.95 -17.95
N LEU A 23 -1.15 -5.80 -16.92
CA LEU A 23 -0.71 -5.54 -15.54
C LEU A 23 0.16 -6.67 -14.96
N PRO A 24 -0.06 -7.97 -15.25
CA PRO A 24 0.82 -9.04 -14.80
C PRO A 24 2.26 -8.92 -15.34
N GLU A 25 2.44 -8.46 -16.56
CA GLU A 25 3.76 -8.25 -17.15
C GLU A 25 4.46 -7.05 -16.50
N LEU A 26 3.73 -5.94 -16.29
CA LEU A 26 4.25 -4.80 -15.51
C LEU A 26 4.67 -5.23 -14.10
N ALA A 27 3.87 -6.07 -13.43
CA ALA A 27 4.22 -6.60 -12.11
C ALA A 27 5.52 -7.41 -12.14
N ALA A 28 5.75 -8.22 -13.19
CA ALA A 28 6.99 -8.97 -13.38
C ALA A 28 8.19 -8.03 -13.59
N GLU A 29 8.04 -6.98 -14.38
CA GLU A 29 9.09 -5.96 -14.62
C GLU A 29 9.46 -5.23 -13.33
N ILE A 30 8.46 -4.79 -12.53
CA ILE A 30 8.67 -4.13 -11.23
C ILE A 30 9.42 -5.06 -10.27
N ARG A 31 9.02 -6.35 -10.17
CA ARG A 31 9.72 -7.32 -9.32
C ARG A 31 11.16 -7.51 -9.73
N TRP A 32 11.39 -7.67 -11.01
CA TRP A 32 12.74 -7.84 -11.53
C TRP A 32 13.62 -6.63 -11.22
N ALA A 33 13.13 -5.41 -11.48
CA ALA A 33 13.84 -4.17 -11.20
C ALA A 33 14.21 -4.03 -9.72
N ILE A 34 13.25 -4.32 -8.81
CA ILE A 34 13.48 -4.29 -7.35
C ILE A 34 14.53 -5.34 -6.96
N CYS A 35 14.41 -6.58 -7.44
CA CYS A 35 15.36 -7.66 -7.14
C CYS A 35 16.78 -7.29 -7.54
N GLU A 36 16.98 -6.82 -8.78
CA GLU A 36 18.29 -6.47 -9.29
C GLU A 36 18.91 -5.27 -8.54
N GLN A 37 18.08 -4.30 -8.15
CA GLN A 37 18.60 -3.15 -7.41
C GLN A 37 18.91 -3.49 -5.95
N VAL A 38 18.01 -4.19 -5.26
CA VAL A 38 18.23 -4.57 -3.84
C VAL A 38 19.43 -5.51 -3.70
N LYS A 39 19.70 -6.37 -4.71
CA LYS A 39 20.91 -7.18 -4.76
C LYS A 39 22.20 -6.35 -4.76
N LYS A 40 22.17 -5.15 -5.35
CA LYS A 40 23.34 -4.24 -5.44
C LYS A 40 23.48 -3.32 -4.23
N SER A 41 22.40 -2.69 -3.80
CA SER A 41 22.43 -1.62 -2.78
C SER A 41 21.91 -2.04 -1.41
N GLY A 42 21.37 -3.25 -1.28
CA GLY A 42 20.56 -3.63 -0.12
C GLY A 42 19.20 -2.94 -0.13
N GLY A 43 18.35 -3.30 0.83
CA GLY A 43 17.01 -2.73 0.95
C GLY A 43 15.99 -3.76 1.43
N HIS A 44 14.69 -3.38 1.38
CA HIS A 44 13.59 -4.21 1.82
C HIS A 44 13.06 -5.06 0.66
N LEU A 45 13.56 -6.29 0.48
CA LEU A 45 13.17 -7.13 -0.66
C LEU A 45 11.78 -7.73 -0.50
N ALA A 46 11.61 -8.65 0.44
CA ALA A 46 10.38 -9.43 0.59
C ALA A 46 9.12 -8.57 0.82
N PRO A 47 9.15 -7.52 1.67
CA PRO A 47 7.99 -6.65 1.85
C PRO A 47 7.53 -5.97 0.55
N ASN A 48 8.47 -5.60 -0.32
CA ASN A 48 8.14 -4.96 -1.60
C ASN A 48 7.64 -5.95 -2.65
N LEU A 49 8.22 -7.13 -2.73
CA LEU A 49 7.76 -8.16 -3.67
C LEU A 49 6.34 -8.63 -3.36
N GLY A 50 5.97 -8.65 -2.07
CA GLY A 50 4.65 -9.09 -1.61
C GLY A 50 3.50 -8.11 -1.92
N VAL A 51 3.79 -6.86 -2.28
CA VAL A 51 2.78 -5.81 -2.50
C VAL A 51 2.76 -5.26 -3.92
N VAL A 52 3.44 -5.86 -4.88
CA VAL A 52 3.53 -5.33 -6.24
C VAL A 52 2.16 -5.23 -6.87
N GLU A 53 1.40 -6.32 -6.95
CA GLU A 53 0.06 -6.33 -7.55
C GLU A 53 -0.92 -5.48 -6.74
N LEU A 54 -0.83 -5.51 -5.42
CA LEU A 54 -1.65 -4.66 -4.55
C LEU A 54 -1.40 -3.17 -4.88
N THR A 55 -0.15 -2.77 -5.03
CA THR A 55 0.21 -1.38 -5.33
C THR A 55 -0.24 -0.98 -6.74
N ILE A 56 -0.07 -1.85 -7.73
CA ILE A 56 -0.60 -1.64 -9.08
C ILE A 56 -2.12 -1.45 -9.03
N ALA A 57 -2.85 -2.36 -8.36
CA ALA A 57 -4.29 -2.30 -8.26
C ALA A 57 -4.77 -1.01 -7.58
N MET A 58 -4.12 -0.58 -6.51
CA MET A 58 -4.44 0.68 -5.83
C MET A 58 -4.27 1.88 -6.74
N HIS A 59 -3.13 2.01 -7.43
CA HIS A 59 -2.89 3.10 -8.37
C HIS A 59 -3.76 3.03 -9.62
N TYR A 60 -4.26 1.85 -9.98
CA TYR A 60 -5.18 1.67 -11.09
C TYR A 60 -6.60 2.16 -10.73
N VAL A 61 -7.05 1.91 -9.50
CA VAL A 61 -8.40 2.21 -9.01
C VAL A 61 -8.51 3.62 -8.44
N PHE A 62 -7.55 4.02 -7.59
CA PHE A 62 -7.55 5.33 -6.93
C PHE A 62 -6.75 6.36 -7.72
N ASP A 63 -6.99 7.63 -7.44
CA ASP A 63 -6.15 8.73 -7.91
C ASP A 63 -5.40 9.35 -6.73
N PHE A 64 -4.23 8.85 -6.43
CA PHE A 64 -3.42 9.36 -5.31
C PHE A 64 -2.76 10.72 -5.59
N GLY A 65 -3.01 11.34 -6.72
CA GLY A 65 -2.81 12.78 -6.91
C GLY A 65 -3.89 13.61 -6.21
N HIS A 66 -5.05 13.01 -5.98
CA HIS A 66 -6.22 13.58 -5.29
C HIS A 66 -6.53 12.84 -3.98
N ASP A 67 -6.68 11.51 -4.05
CA ASP A 67 -6.89 10.63 -2.90
C ASP A 67 -5.64 10.55 -2.01
N ARG A 68 -5.78 9.96 -0.84
CA ARG A 68 -4.69 9.86 0.14
C ARG A 68 -4.24 8.41 0.33
N LEU A 69 -2.93 8.18 0.23
CA LEU A 69 -2.31 6.88 0.50
C LEU A 69 -1.30 7.00 1.63
N LEU A 70 -1.46 6.20 2.67
CA LEU A 70 -0.54 6.14 3.80
C LEU A 70 -0.02 4.72 3.99
N PHE A 71 1.29 4.61 4.17
CA PHE A 71 1.96 3.36 4.48
C PHE A 71 2.31 3.29 5.95
N ASP A 72 2.03 2.17 6.60
CA ASP A 72 2.59 1.89 7.92
C ASP A 72 4.04 1.45 7.79
N VAL A 73 4.93 2.04 8.58
CA VAL A 73 6.39 1.93 8.43
C VAL A 73 6.88 2.48 7.08
N GLY A 74 6.28 2.06 5.97
CA GLY A 74 6.62 2.52 4.63
C GLY A 74 7.77 1.77 3.94
N HIS A 75 8.28 0.70 4.54
CA HIS A 75 9.35 -0.13 3.98
C HIS A 75 8.93 -0.91 2.73
N GLN A 76 7.65 -0.97 2.42
CA GLN A 76 7.04 -1.63 1.25
C GLN A 76 6.63 -0.65 0.14
N CYS A 77 7.27 0.53 0.06
CA CYS A 77 6.86 1.60 -0.86
C CYS A 77 7.56 1.61 -2.23
N TYR A 78 8.47 0.65 -2.52
CA TYR A 78 9.23 0.72 -3.79
C TYR A 78 8.34 0.63 -5.02
N PRO A 79 7.35 -0.30 -5.12
CA PRO A 79 6.43 -0.30 -6.25
C PRO A 79 5.66 1.02 -6.41
N HIS A 80 5.23 1.63 -5.30
CA HIS A 80 4.59 2.94 -5.30
C HIS A 80 5.49 4.01 -5.90
N LYS A 81 6.77 4.07 -5.48
CA LYS A 81 7.74 5.02 -6.01
C LYS A 81 7.98 4.82 -7.51
N LEU A 82 8.10 3.57 -7.96
CA LEU A 82 8.27 3.26 -9.37
C LEU A 82 7.07 3.71 -10.21
N LEU A 83 5.85 3.48 -9.74
CA LEU A 83 4.62 3.86 -10.43
C LEU A 83 4.32 5.37 -10.39
N THR A 84 5.00 6.12 -9.53
CA THR A 84 4.85 7.57 -9.38
C THR A 84 6.02 8.37 -9.99
N GLY A 85 6.67 7.80 -11.01
CA GLY A 85 7.65 8.50 -11.85
C GLY A 85 9.09 8.51 -11.32
N ARG A 86 9.38 7.77 -10.25
CA ARG A 86 10.71 7.74 -9.62
C ARG A 86 11.58 6.56 -10.06
N ALA A 87 11.21 5.83 -11.11
CA ALA A 87 11.97 4.70 -11.61
C ALA A 87 13.44 5.09 -11.95
N HIS A 88 13.67 6.32 -12.41
CA HIS A 88 14.99 6.85 -12.73
C HIS A 88 15.91 7.05 -11.50
N LEU A 89 15.37 7.03 -10.29
CA LEU A 89 16.13 7.13 -9.03
C LEU A 89 16.49 5.77 -8.44
N LEU A 90 15.98 4.68 -9.02
CA LEU A 90 16.09 3.33 -8.46
C LEU A 90 17.56 2.86 -8.38
N ASP A 91 18.39 3.21 -9.33
CA ASP A 91 19.82 2.85 -9.38
C ASP A 91 20.62 3.33 -8.16
N LYS A 92 20.14 4.39 -7.52
CA LYS A 92 20.69 4.97 -6.28
C LYS A 92 19.77 4.74 -5.07
N LEU A 93 19.04 3.62 -5.04
CA LEU A 93 18.18 3.29 -3.91
C LEU A 93 18.95 3.36 -2.58
N ARG A 94 18.40 4.11 -1.60
CA ARG A 94 18.98 4.34 -0.26
C ARG A 94 20.34 5.03 -0.25
N GLN A 95 20.68 5.71 -1.33
CA GLN A 95 21.90 6.52 -1.42
C GLN A 95 21.56 8.01 -1.50
N ARG A 96 22.52 8.86 -1.16
CA ARG A 96 22.34 10.31 -1.24
C ARG A 96 22.07 10.75 -2.69
N GLY A 97 21.01 11.52 -2.87
CA GLY A 97 20.57 12.00 -4.17
C GLY A 97 19.88 10.93 -5.03
N GLY A 98 19.52 9.79 -4.45
CA GLY A 98 18.72 8.74 -5.07
C GLY A 98 17.38 8.53 -4.35
N MET A 99 16.75 7.40 -4.61
CA MET A 99 15.44 7.04 -4.04
C MET A 99 15.57 6.65 -2.55
N ALA A 100 14.85 7.32 -1.65
CA ALA A 100 14.78 6.94 -0.24
C ALA A 100 14.11 5.57 -0.06
N GLY A 101 14.50 4.86 1.00
CA GLY A 101 13.96 3.54 1.33
C GLY A 101 12.56 3.54 1.97
N PHE A 102 11.99 4.74 2.19
CA PHE A 102 10.68 5.00 2.78
C PHE A 102 9.99 6.13 2.01
N PRO A 103 8.67 6.33 2.15
CA PRO A 103 8.00 7.52 1.64
C PRO A 103 8.71 8.79 2.12
N GLU A 104 8.92 9.73 1.19
CA GLU A 104 9.66 10.96 1.43
C GLU A 104 9.02 12.13 0.67
N PRO A 105 8.34 13.05 1.38
CA PRO A 105 7.64 14.18 0.75
C PRO A 105 8.53 15.08 -0.10
N SER A 106 9.82 15.15 0.20
CA SER A 106 10.76 15.94 -0.62
C SER A 106 11.05 15.32 -1.99
N GLU A 107 10.73 14.04 -2.19
CA GLU A 107 10.89 13.36 -3.48
C GLU A 107 9.65 13.51 -4.37
N SER A 108 8.46 13.53 -3.78
CA SER A 108 7.22 13.49 -4.56
C SER A 108 5.99 13.90 -3.73
N ASN A 109 5.06 14.61 -4.37
CA ASN A 109 3.75 14.94 -3.80
C ASN A 109 2.86 13.70 -3.54
N TYR A 110 3.22 12.53 -4.05
CA TYR A 110 2.55 11.27 -3.74
C TYR A 110 2.93 10.71 -2.38
N ASP A 111 3.99 11.19 -1.76
CA ASP A 111 4.44 10.81 -0.42
C ASP A 111 3.98 11.88 0.58
N LEU A 112 2.92 11.60 1.33
CA LEU A 112 2.27 12.60 2.20
C LEU A 112 3.04 12.85 3.49
N PHE A 113 3.79 11.86 3.99
CA PHE A 113 4.54 11.94 5.24
C PHE A 113 5.85 11.18 5.13
N SER A 114 6.88 11.66 5.82
CA SER A 114 8.03 10.84 6.18
C SER A 114 7.61 9.86 7.28
N VAL A 115 7.78 8.56 7.04
CA VAL A 115 7.35 7.49 7.93
C VAL A 115 8.53 6.57 8.30
N GLY A 116 8.31 5.60 9.15
CA GLY A 116 9.33 4.66 9.63
C GLY A 116 8.92 3.95 10.93
N HIS A 117 7.88 4.47 11.61
CA HIS A 117 7.39 3.90 12.87
C HIS A 117 6.16 3.03 12.63
N ALA A 118 6.13 1.85 13.27
CA ALA A 118 5.02 0.91 13.18
C ALA A 118 3.78 1.39 13.95
N GLY A 119 2.59 1.10 13.41
CA GLY A 119 1.30 1.34 14.04
C GLY A 119 0.74 2.76 13.86
N THR A 120 1.42 3.65 13.13
CA THR A 120 1.04 5.06 13.03
C THR A 120 0.08 5.37 11.89
N ALA A 121 0.09 4.58 10.81
CA ALA A 121 -0.59 4.91 9.56
C ALA A 121 -2.11 5.08 9.73
N ILE A 122 -2.76 4.19 10.48
CA ILE A 122 -4.23 4.23 10.63
C ILE A 122 -4.65 5.50 11.37
N SER A 123 -4.01 5.83 12.50
CA SER A 123 -4.34 7.04 13.26
C SER A 123 -4.08 8.32 12.46
N THR A 124 -2.97 8.37 11.70
CA THR A 124 -2.66 9.50 10.82
C THR A 124 -3.70 9.62 9.70
N ALA A 125 -4.09 8.49 9.08
CA ALA A 125 -5.09 8.43 8.02
C ALA A 125 -6.48 8.87 8.54
N VAL A 126 -6.87 8.46 9.75
CA VAL A 126 -8.10 8.92 10.40
C VAL A 126 -8.11 10.43 10.57
N GLY A 127 -6.99 11.01 11.04
CA GLY A 127 -6.85 12.47 11.18
C GLY A 127 -7.05 13.19 9.85
N MET A 128 -6.44 12.69 8.77
CA MET A 128 -6.61 13.26 7.42
C MET A 128 -8.04 13.13 6.92
N ALA A 129 -8.64 11.94 7.04
CA ALA A 129 -10.03 11.72 6.62
C ALA A 129 -11.02 12.61 7.36
N ARG A 130 -10.79 12.85 8.67
CA ARG A 130 -11.58 13.81 9.46
C ARG A 130 -11.38 15.25 8.99
N GLY A 131 -10.15 15.63 8.69
CA GLY A 131 -9.84 16.95 8.12
C GLY A 131 -10.56 17.18 6.80
N ASP A 132 -10.47 16.20 5.88
CA ASP A 132 -11.18 16.26 4.60
C ASP A 132 -12.70 16.33 4.78
N LEU A 133 -13.26 15.59 5.75
CA LEU A 133 -14.69 15.66 6.06
C LEU A 133 -15.12 17.03 6.57
N LEU A 134 -14.34 17.63 7.48
CA LEU A 134 -14.64 18.96 8.03
C LEU A 134 -14.53 20.08 6.99
N ASN A 135 -13.64 19.90 6.00
CA ASN A 135 -13.48 20.84 4.89
C ASN A 135 -14.50 20.64 3.75
N GLY A 136 -15.32 19.59 3.79
CA GLY A 136 -16.22 19.21 2.71
C GLY A 136 -15.54 18.55 1.51
N ASP A 137 -14.28 18.14 1.67
CA ASP A 137 -13.45 17.52 0.61
C ASP A 137 -13.55 15.98 0.60
N ALA A 138 -14.18 15.37 1.60
CA ALA A 138 -14.26 13.91 1.71
C ALA A 138 -15.28 13.32 0.74
N PHE A 139 -15.00 12.12 0.23
CA PHE A 139 -15.94 11.35 -0.55
C PHE A 139 -17.17 10.97 0.29
N THR A 140 -18.33 11.45 -0.13
CA THR A 140 -19.65 11.12 0.44
C THR A 140 -20.64 10.86 -0.68
N LYS A 141 -21.91 10.59 -0.33
CA LYS A 141 -22.99 10.51 -1.33
C LYS A 141 -23.23 11.85 -2.03
N ASP A 142 -23.01 12.96 -1.30
CA ASP A 142 -23.26 14.32 -1.76
C ASP A 142 -22.01 14.94 -2.43
N THR A 143 -20.84 14.34 -2.20
CA THR A 143 -19.53 14.73 -2.76
C THR A 143 -18.85 13.52 -3.42
N PRO A 144 -19.37 13.01 -4.55
CA PRO A 144 -18.85 11.79 -5.19
C PRO A 144 -17.42 11.94 -5.72
N ASP A 145 -16.99 13.17 -5.98
CA ASP A 145 -15.63 13.52 -6.43
C ASP A 145 -14.70 13.84 -5.24
N GLY A 146 -15.17 13.66 -4.00
CA GLY A 146 -14.37 13.90 -2.80
C GLY A 146 -13.25 12.88 -2.61
N ARG A 147 -12.31 13.21 -1.74
CA ARG A 147 -11.11 12.40 -1.46
C ARG A 147 -11.43 11.13 -0.69
N ARG A 148 -10.80 10.04 -1.09
CA ARG A 148 -10.77 8.77 -0.36
C ARG A 148 -9.43 8.65 0.36
N THR A 149 -9.44 8.00 1.52
CA THR A 149 -8.22 7.77 2.29
C THR A 149 -7.96 6.26 2.40
N VAL A 150 -6.77 5.85 2.02
CA VAL A 150 -6.31 4.45 2.07
C VAL A 150 -5.10 4.35 2.99
N ALA A 151 -5.14 3.45 3.97
CA ALA A 151 -4.02 3.11 4.83
C ALA A 151 -3.61 1.65 4.63
N ILE A 152 -2.32 1.40 4.40
CA ILE A 152 -1.75 0.05 4.32
C ILE A 152 -0.99 -0.24 5.60
N ILE A 153 -1.29 -1.37 6.23
CA ILE A 153 -0.61 -1.83 7.44
C ILE A 153 -0.29 -3.32 7.36
N GLY A 154 0.86 -3.71 7.90
CA GLY A 154 1.26 -5.11 8.01
C GLY A 154 0.67 -5.80 9.24
N ASP A 155 0.61 -7.14 9.18
CA ASP A 155 0.10 -8.02 10.26
C ASP A 155 0.89 -7.88 11.57
N ALA A 156 2.19 -7.68 11.49
CA ALA A 156 3.02 -7.43 12.66
C ALA A 156 2.80 -6.04 13.29
N SER A 157 2.37 -5.06 12.50
CA SER A 157 2.13 -3.70 12.96
C SER A 157 0.73 -3.47 13.52
N ILE A 158 -0.29 -4.17 13.01
CA ILE A 158 -1.69 -3.94 13.41
C ILE A 158 -1.95 -4.31 14.88
N VAL A 159 -1.13 -5.17 15.47
CA VAL A 159 -1.22 -5.55 16.91
C VAL A 159 -0.69 -4.46 17.84
N ASN A 160 -0.14 -3.38 17.31
CA ASN A 160 0.31 -2.22 18.07
C ASN A 160 -0.89 -1.46 18.68
N GLY A 161 -0.76 -1.00 19.92
CA GLY A 161 -1.84 -0.29 20.63
C GLY A 161 -2.33 0.96 19.88
N LEU A 162 -1.41 1.72 19.25
CA LEU A 162 -1.77 2.90 18.46
C LEU A 162 -2.57 2.54 17.20
N ALA A 163 -2.24 1.42 16.53
CA ALA A 163 -3.00 0.93 15.39
C ALA A 163 -4.41 0.49 15.79
N MET A 164 -4.54 -0.19 16.94
CA MET A 164 -5.84 -0.62 17.48
C MET A 164 -6.72 0.56 17.86
N GLU A 165 -6.16 1.60 18.47
CA GLU A 165 -6.88 2.85 18.78
C GLU A 165 -7.30 3.56 17.48
N GLY A 166 -6.40 3.61 16.49
CA GLY A 166 -6.72 4.11 15.16
C GLY A 166 -7.87 3.36 14.50
N LEU A 167 -7.89 2.02 14.56
CA LEU A 167 -8.99 1.20 14.05
C LEU A 167 -10.31 1.46 14.78
N ASN A 168 -10.27 1.57 16.10
CA ASN A 168 -11.45 1.90 16.90
C ASN A 168 -12.06 3.23 16.45
N ASN A 169 -11.23 4.25 16.22
CA ASN A 169 -11.68 5.55 15.73
C ASN A 169 -12.12 5.48 14.25
N ALA A 170 -11.42 4.72 13.40
CA ALA A 170 -11.76 4.52 12.00
C ALA A 170 -13.18 3.94 11.81
N GLY A 171 -13.64 3.10 12.74
CA GLY A 171 -15.00 2.56 12.75
C GLY A 171 -16.11 3.61 12.82
N THR A 172 -15.77 4.85 13.10
CA THR A 172 -16.72 5.99 13.11
C THR A 172 -16.70 6.79 11.80
N LEU A 173 -15.87 6.39 10.82
CA LEU A 173 -15.80 6.97 9.49
C LEU A 173 -16.64 6.16 8.52
N ASP A 174 -17.24 6.87 7.55
CA ASP A 174 -18.00 6.25 6.48
C ASP A 174 -17.10 5.74 5.32
N ARG A 175 -17.67 5.66 4.10
CA ARG A 175 -17.10 5.00 2.93
C ARG A 175 -15.80 5.60 2.36
N GLN A 176 -15.36 6.77 2.81
CA GLN A 176 -14.14 7.41 2.31
C GLN A 176 -12.85 6.76 2.85
N PHE A 177 -12.94 5.81 3.78
CA PHE A 177 -11.80 5.25 4.49
C PHE A 177 -11.62 3.75 4.23
N LEU A 178 -10.43 3.34 3.82
CA LEU A 178 -10.07 1.95 3.58
C LEU A 178 -8.79 1.60 4.33
N VAL A 179 -8.85 0.57 5.17
CA VAL A 179 -7.66 -0.05 5.76
C VAL A 179 -7.36 -1.35 5.03
N ILE A 180 -6.15 -1.47 4.50
CA ILE A 180 -5.66 -2.68 3.85
C ILE A 180 -4.66 -3.37 4.79
N LEU A 181 -5.07 -4.51 5.34
CA LEU A 181 -4.18 -5.38 6.10
C LEU A 181 -3.41 -6.28 5.14
N ASN A 182 -2.10 -6.02 5.00
CA ASN A 182 -1.20 -6.89 4.25
C ASN A 182 -0.64 -7.96 5.20
N ASP A 183 -1.22 -9.16 5.14
CA ASP A 183 -0.83 -10.29 5.97
C ASP A 183 -0.05 -11.31 5.13
N ASN A 184 1.26 -11.36 5.33
CA ASN A 184 2.17 -12.34 4.74
C ASN A 184 2.77 -13.31 5.77
N GLY A 185 2.39 -13.19 7.04
CA GLY A 185 2.90 -13.99 8.14
C GLY A 185 4.39 -13.77 8.44
N MET A 186 4.98 -12.68 7.94
CA MET A 186 6.39 -12.36 8.13
C MET A 186 6.56 -11.22 9.13
N SER A 187 7.44 -11.42 10.11
CA SER A 187 7.85 -10.40 11.07
C SER A 187 9.32 -10.57 11.42
N ILE A 188 9.97 -9.52 11.90
CA ILE A 188 11.39 -9.56 12.35
C ILE A 188 11.54 -10.52 13.54
N ALA A 189 10.58 -10.46 14.47
CA ALA A 189 10.46 -11.39 15.59
C ALA A 189 9.03 -11.93 15.65
N LYS A 190 8.85 -13.12 16.21
CA LYS A 190 7.51 -13.71 16.37
C LYS A 190 6.60 -12.75 17.14
N PRO A 191 5.44 -12.35 16.57
CA PRO A 191 4.50 -11.48 17.24
C PRO A 191 4.08 -12.05 18.59
N GLN A 192 4.03 -11.21 19.61
CA GLN A 192 3.68 -11.58 20.99
C GLN A 192 2.32 -10.96 21.36
N GLY A 193 1.66 -11.60 22.34
CA GLY A 193 0.43 -11.08 22.93
C GLY A 193 -0.85 -11.75 22.43
N ALA A 194 -1.93 -11.46 23.15
CA ALA A 194 -3.24 -12.09 22.91
C ALA A 194 -3.84 -11.74 21.54
N LEU A 195 -3.64 -10.50 21.06
CA LEU A 195 -4.12 -10.06 19.75
C LEU A 195 -3.42 -10.81 18.61
N ALA A 196 -2.09 -10.98 18.68
CA ALA A 196 -1.36 -11.77 17.69
C ALA A 196 -1.91 -13.21 17.62
N GLY A 197 -2.09 -13.85 18.76
CA GLY A 197 -2.71 -15.18 18.84
C GLY A 197 -4.17 -15.22 18.39
N TYR A 198 -4.91 -14.12 18.52
CA TYR A 198 -6.28 -14.01 18.01
C TYR A 198 -6.29 -13.97 16.47
N PHE A 199 -5.46 -13.12 15.86
CA PHE A 199 -5.35 -13.05 14.39
C PHE A 199 -4.85 -14.37 13.79
N ASP A 200 -3.90 -15.05 14.42
CA ASP A 200 -3.46 -16.37 13.98
C ASP A 200 -4.60 -17.38 13.99
N ARG A 201 -5.42 -17.41 15.06
CA ARG A 201 -6.61 -18.27 15.12
C ARG A 201 -7.65 -17.93 14.06
N LEU A 202 -7.88 -16.64 13.83
CA LEU A 202 -8.79 -16.16 12.78
C LEU A 202 -8.34 -16.65 11.39
N ARG A 203 -7.05 -16.53 11.09
CA ARG A 203 -6.43 -16.94 9.81
C ARG A 203 -6.64 -18.45 9.55
N VAL A 204 -6.53 -19.30 10.56
CA VAL A 204 -6.71 -20.76 10.42
C VAL A 204 -8.16 -21.21 10.59
N SER A 205 -9.07 -20.31 10.94
CA SER A 205 -10.49 -20.63 11.16
C SER A 205 -11.19 -21.13 9.89
N GLY A 206 -12.17 -22.01 10.06
CA GLY A 206 -13.00 -22.50 8.96
C GLY A 206 -13.76 -21.37 8.25
N THR A 207 -14.25 -20.41 9.02
CA THR A 207 -14.96 -19.22 8.52
C THR A 207 -14.09 -18.39 7.59
N TYR A 208 -12.86 -18.07 8.00
CA TYR A 208 -11.92 -17.32 7.15
C TYR A 208 -11.57 -18.08 5.86
N ARG A 209 -11.35 -19.41 5.96
CA ARG A 209 -11.06 -20.24 4.78
C ARG A 209 -12.24 -20.29 3.82
N SER A 210 -13.47 -20.39 4.32
CA SER A 210 -14.68 -20.39 3.48
C SER A 210 -14.90 -19.04 2.80
N MET A 211 -14.73 -17.93 3.52
CA MET A 211 -14.78 -16.58 2.96
C MET A 211 -13.72 -16.37 1.87
N LYS A 212 -12.48 -16.79 2.11
CA LYS A 212 -11.38 -16.71 1.13
C LYS A 212 -11.69 -17.53 -0.13
N ARG A 213 -12.30 -18.71 0.02
CA ARG A 213 -12.72 -19.55 -1.12
C ARG A 213 -13.85 -18.88 -1.90
N ALA A 214 -14.90 -18.43 -1.21
CA ALA A 214 -16.01 -17.71 -1.85
C ALA A 214 -15.53 -16.45 -2.60
N ALA A 215 -14.62 -15.67 -2.01
CA ALA A 215 -14.03 -14.51 -2.67
C ALA A 215 -13.27 -14.92 -3.95
N LYS A 216 -12.42 -15.97 -3.89
CA LYS A 216 -11.74 -16.49 -5.08
C LYS A 216 -12.70 -16.93 -6.18
N ASP A 217 -13.80 -17.62 -5.81
CA ASP A 217 -14.81 -18.08 -6.75
C ASP A 217 -15.57 -16.93 -7.42
N VAL A 218 -15.78 -15.82 -6.68
CA VAL A 218 -16.37 -14.58 -7.22
C VAL A 218 -15.39 -13.92 -8.18
N PHE A 219 -14.13 -13.71 -7.77
CA PHE A 219 -13.10 -13.07 -8.61
C PHE A 219 -12.78 -13.88 -9.87
N ALA A 220 -12.83 -15.20 -9.81
CA ALA A 220 -12.64 -16.06 -10.98
C ALA A 220 -13.78 -15.95 -12.02
N LYS A 221 -14.92 -15.38 -11.66
CA LYS A 221 -16.08 -15.16 -12.53
C LYS A 221 -16.21 -13.72 -13.04
N LEU A 222 -15.37 -12.82 -12.56
CA LEU A 222 -15.29 -11.46 -13.08
C LEU A 222 -14.51 -11.47 -14.39
N PRO A 223 -14.98 -10.72 -15.41
CA PRO A 223 -14.33 -10.63 -16.71
C PRO A 223 -12.96 -9.97 -16.62
#